data_cf577588673e08b16bd282a4a1f9fcb9
#
_entry.id   cf577588673e08b16bd282a4a1f9fcb9
#
_cell.length_a   1.000
_cell.length_b   1.000
_cell.length_c   1.000
_cell.angle_alpha   90.00
_cell.angle_beta   90.00
_cell.angle_gamma   90.00
#
_symmetry.space_group_name_H-M   'P 1'
#
loop_
_entity.id
_entity.type
_entity.pdbx_description
1 polymer ?
#
loop_
_entity_poly.entity_id
_entity_poly.type
_entity_poly.pdbx_seq_one_letter_code
_entity_poly.pdbx_strand_id
1 'polypeptide(L)'
;MRKRQLFYLSPDANGEYRVREGRVVQARVIAVADKSIRVEIFGVECSIMARDLAWDWIGDAHDRFAVGDQILVRVTEVNKTSQEELSVHADVKSVTENTSREALKRCRVQSKYAGRVTDVHKGIVYVRLSNGVNAVAHSCYDRRTPGKKDDVSFVVTKLDEERSIAVGIITRIIRQNL
;
A
#
# COMPACT_ATOMS: atom_id res chain seq x y z
N MET A 1 -34.88 -5.92 -6.77
CA MET A 1 -33.45 -6.13 -6.50
C MET A 1 -32.64 -5.81 -7.75
N ARG A 2 -31.53 -5.08 -7.58
CA ARG A 2 -30.66 -4.73 -8.70
C ARG A 2 -29.91 -5.98 -9.20
N LYS A 3 -29.56 -6.04 -10.50
CA LYS A 3 -28.79 -7.17 -11.08
C LYS A 3 -27.49 -7.48 -10.32
N ARG A 4 -26.80 -6.42 -9.81
CA ARG A 4 -25.56 -6.55 -9.03
C ARG A 4 -25.75 -7.35 -7.76
N GLN A 5 -26.82 -7.08 -7.02
CA GLN A 5 -27.13 -7.79 -5.78
C GLN A 5 -27.49 -9.25 -6.06
N LEU A 6 -28.20 -9.51 -7.16
CA LEU A 6 -28.48 -10.88 -7.58
C LEU A 6 -27.20 -11.66 -7.88
N PHE A 7 -26.20 -11.02 -8.50
CA PHE A 7 -24.91 -11.66 -8.75
C PHE A 7 -24.21 -12.06 -7.45
N TYR A 8 -24.17 -11.15 -6.47
CA TYR A 8 -23.54 -11.41 -5.16
C TYR A 8 -24.24 -12.52 -4.38
N LEU A 9 -25.55 -12.63 -4.51
CA LEU A 9 -26.37 -13.58 -3.80
C LEU A 9 -26.57 -14.89 -4.56
N SER A 10 -26.10 -14.98 -5.80
CA SER A 10 -26.24 -16.19 -6.62
C SER A 10 -25.07 -17.14 -6.35
N PRO A 11 -25.34 -18.44 -6.11
CA PRO A 11 -24.28 -19.42 -5.99
C PRO A 11 -23.61 -19.70 -7.35
N ASP A 12 -22.34 -20.10 -7.30
CA ASP A 12 -21.63 -20.61 -8.48
C ASP A 12 -21.96 -22.09 -8.74
N ALA A 13 -21.23 -22.69 -9.69
CA ALA A 13 -21.42 -24.10 -10.06
C ALA A 13 -21.20 -25.09 -8.90
N ASN A 14 -20.43 -24.67 -7.87
CA ASN A 14 -20.16 -25.49 -6.69
C ASN A 14 -21.11 -25.22 -5.52
N GLY A 15 -22.12 -24.37 -5.72
CA GLY A 15 -23.08 -23.98 -4.69
C GLY A 15 -22.57 -22.90 -3.74
N GLU A 16 -21.44 -22.28 -4.02
CA GLU A 16 -20.87 -21.21 -3.22
C GLU A 16 -21.24 -19.84 -3.80
N TYR A 17 -21.42 -18.84 -2.94
CA TYR A 17 -21.67 -17.48 -3.42
C TYR A 17 -20.45 -16.95 -4.19
N ARG A 18 -20.71 -16.28 -5.32
CA ARG A 18 -19.65 -15.72 -6.19
C ARG A 18 -18.83 -14.67 -5.53
N VAL A 19 -19.45 -13.87 -4.67
CA VAL A 19 -18.74 -12.87 -3.85
C VAL A 19 -18.99 -13.18 -2.39
N ARG A 20 -17.95 -13.55 -1.69
CA ARG A 20 -18.01 -13.87 -0.26
C ARG A 20 -16.71 -13.46 0.42
N GLU A 21 -16.75 -13.37 1.74
CA GLU A 21 -15.57 -13.07 2.54
C GLU A 21 -14.43 -14.07 2.25
N GLY A 22 -13.24 -13.53 2.12
CA GLY A 22 -12.02 -14.30 1.84
C GLY A 22 -11.76 -14.57 0.38
N ARG A 23 -12.72 -14.36 -0.50
CA ARG A 23 -12.56 -14.62 -1.94
C ARG A 23 -11.77 -13.50 -2.62
N VAL A 24 -10.83 -13.89 -3.48
CA VAL A 24 -10.08 -12.96 -4.31
C VAL A 24 -10.84 -12.76 -5.61
N VAL A 25 -11.10 -11.50 -5.95
CA VAL A 25 -11.85 -11.12 -7.15
C VAL A 25 -11.14 -9.97 -7.86
N GLN A 26 -11.45 -9.80 -9.14
CA GLN A 26 -10.95 -8.68 -9.91
C GLN A 26 -11.83 -7.45 -9.68
N ALA A 27 -11.19 -6.30 -9.46
CA ALA A 27 -11.86 -5.02 -9.27
C ALA A 27 -11.31 -3.99 -10.25
N ARG A 28 -12.12 -3.02 -10.60
CA ARG A 28 -11.70 -1.90 -11.45
C ARG A 28 -11.60 -0.63 -10.61
N VAL A 29 -10.47 0.07 -10.73
CA VAL A 29 -10.27 1.35 -10.06
C VAL A 29 -11.11 2.41 -10.77
N ILE A 30 -12.01 3.06 -10.04
CA ILE A 30 -12.91 4.09 -10.57
C ILE A 30 -12.58 5.49 -10.07
N ALA A 31 -11.84 5.61 -8.96
CA ALA A 31 -11.36 6.89 -8.45
C ALA A 31 -10.09 6.68 -7.62
N VAL A 32 -9.22 7.67 -7.62
CA VAL A 32 -7.98 7.67 -6.82
C VAL A 32 -7.90 8.98 -6.07
N ALA A 33 -7.66 8.90 -4.77
CA ALA A 33 -7.34 10.03 -3.89
C ALA A 33 -5.96 9.83 -3.30
N ASP A 34 -5.46 10.77 -2.51
CA ASP A 34 -4.11 10.68 -1.94
C ASP A 34 -3.92 9.44 -1.06
N LYS A 35 -4.91 9.15 -0.22
CA LYS A 35 -4.82 8.09 0.81
C LYS A 35 -5.85 6.99 0.65
N SER A 36 -6.49 6.91 -0.50
CA SER A 36 -7.49 5.87 -0.78
C SER A 36 -7.72 5.71 -2.26
N ILE A 37 -8.29 4.57 -2.62
CA ILE A 37 -8.85 4.36 -3.96
C ILE A 37 -10.30 3.92 -3.81
N ARG A 38 -11.07 4.11 -4.86
CA ARG A 38 -12.40 3.54 -4.96
C ARG A 38 -12.41 2.54 -6.12
N VAL A 39 -12.95 1.37 -5.87
CA VAL A 39 -13.01 0.30 -6.87
C VAL A 39 -14.45 -0.16 -7.05
N GLU A 40 -14.71 -0.78 -8.18
CA GLU A 40 -15.97 -1.43 -8.48
C GLU A 40 -15.74 -2.93 -8.54
N ILE A 41 -16.50 -3.67 -7.73
CA ILE A 41 -16.49 -5.13 -7.67
C ILE A 41 -17.86 -5.61 -8.13
N PHE A 42 -17.94 -6.10 -9.36
CA PHE A 42 -19.21 -6.53 -9.99
C PHE A 42 -20.33 -5.49 -9.86
N GLY A 43 -19.99 -4.22 -10.06
CA GLY A 43 -20.93 -3.12 -10.04
C GLY A 43 -21.20 -2.51 -8.67
N VAL A 44 -20.61 -3.04 -7.60
CA VAL A 44 -20.70 -2.47 -6.25
C VAL A 44 -19.42 -1.70 -5.95
N GLU A 45 -19.56 -0.45 -5.52
CA GLU A 45 -18.42 0.41 -5.20
C GLU A 45 -17.90 0.14 -3.79
N CYS A 46 -16.58 0.16 -3.66
CA CYS A 46 -15.88 -0.07 -2.40
C CYS A 46 -14.70 0.90 -2.30
N SER A 47 -14.51 1.51 -1.15
CA SER A 47 -13.34 2.35 -0.87
C SER A 47 -12.28 1.52 -0.14
N ILE A 48 -11.03 1.64 -0.57
CA ILE A 48 -9.89 0.96 0.06
C ILE A 48 -8.91 2.03 0.52
N MET A 49 -8.64 2.07 1.83
CA MET A 49 -7.72 3.04 2.43
C MET A 49 -6.27 2.63 2.22
N ALA A 50 -5.35 3.57 2.29
CA ALA A 50 -3.93 3.34 2.05
C ALA A 50 -3.36 2.19 2.87
N ARG A 51 -3.76 2.03 4.12
CA ARG A 51 -3.30 0.95 5.00
C ARG A 51 -3.65 -0.45 4.49
N ASP A 52 -4.67 -0.56 3.65
CA ASP A 52 -5.14 -1.83 3.07
C ASP A 52 -4.68 -2.01 1.62
N LEU A 53 -3.96 -1.04 1.06
CA LEU A 53 -3.48 -1.08 -0.32
C LEU A 53 -2.10 -1.72 -0.47
N ALA A 54 -1.24 -1.58 0.52
CA ALA A 54 0.15 -2.06 0.42
C ALA A 54 0.75 -2.33 1.79
N TRP A 55 1.83 -3.11 1.80
CA TRP A 55 2.60 -3.44 3.01
C TRP A 55 3.52 -2.31 3.43
N ASP A 56 3.87 -1.41 2.53
CA ASP A 56 4.74 -0.27 2.78
C ASP A 56 3.93 1.04 2.83
N TRP A 57 4.59 2.11 3.18
CA TRP A 57 3.97 3.42 3.24
C TRP A 57 3.58 3.93 1.85
N ILE A 58 2.33 4.37 1.71
CA ILE A 58 1.85 5.06 0.52
C ILE A 58 1.67 6.53 0.86
N GLY A 59 2.51 7.39 0.29
CA GLY A 59 2.40 8.83 0.44
C GLY A 59 1.24 9.40 -0.36
N ASP A 60 1.11 8.92 -1.60
CA ASP A 60 0.04 9.30 -2.52
C ASP A 60 -0.35 8.08 -3.37
N ALA A 61 -1.60 7.68 -3.28
CA ALA A 61 -2.10 6.52 -4.03
C ALA A 61 -2.04 6.73 -5.55
N HIS A 62 -2.02 7.99 -6.03
CA HIS A 62 -1.84 8.28 -7.46
C HIS A 62 -0.50 7.80 -8.01
N ASP A 63 0.50 7.58 -7.16
CA ASP A 63 1.80 7.05 -7.58
C ASP A 63 1.74 5.58 -7.99
N ARG A 64 0.70 4.86 -7.61
CA ARG A 64 0.59 3.40 -7.82
C ARG A 64 -0.67 2.95 -8.52
N PHE A 65 -1.73 3.75 -8.48
CA PHE A 65 -3.03 3.39 -9.02
C PHE A 65 -3.54 4.49 -9.94
N ALA A 66 -4.21 4.09 -11.00
CA ALA A 66 -4.86 4.99 -11.95
C ALA A 66 -6.29 4.51 -12.21
N VAL A 67 -7.17 5.45 -12.51
CA VAL A 67 -8.54 5.13 -12.93
C VAL A 67 -8.52 4.24 -14.16
N GLY A 68 -9.27 3.16 -14.13
CA GLY A 68 -9.31 2.16 -15.20
C GLY A 68 -8.45 0.93 -14.95
N ASP A 69 -7.55 0.98 -13.95
CA ASP A 69 -6.73 -0.18 -13.61
C ASP A 69 -7.60 -1.36 -13.17
N GLN A 70 -7.19 -2.55 -13.58
CA GLN A 70 -7.77 -3.81 -13.13
C GLN A 70 -6.85 -4.41 -12.09
N ILE A 71 -7.35 -4.62 -10.87
CA ILE A 71 -6.56 -5.13 -9.75
C ILE A 71 -7.24 -6.30 -9.08
N LEU A 72 -6.47 -7.16 -8.43
CA LEU A 72 -7.01 -8.22 -7.59
C LEU A 72 -7.19 -7.70 -6.17
N VAL A 73 -8.34 -8.00 -5.58
CA VAL A 73 -8.65 -7.64 -4.21
C VAL A 73 -9.22 -8.86 -3.48
N ARG A 74 -9.03 -8.90 -2.17
CA ARG A 74 -9.68 -9.91 -1.32
C ARG A 74 -10.87 -9.26 -0.64
N VAL A 75 -12.04 -9.87 -0.78
CA VAL A 75 -13.24 -9.42 -0.10
C VAL A 75 -13.11 -9.75 1.38
N THR A 76 -13.15 -8.73 2.23
CA THR A 76 -13.01 -8.89 3.68
C THR A 76 -14.37 -8.96 4.39
N GLU A 77 -15.37 -8.30 3.84
CA GLU A 77 -16.70 -8.26 4.44
C GLU A 77 -17.76 -7.98 3.38
N VAL A 78 -18.88 -8.68 3.46
CA VAL A 78 -20.06 -8.43 2.63
C VAL A 78 -21.24 -8.25 3.57
N ASN A 79 -21.85 -7.06 3.57
CA ASN A 79 -22.99 -6.72 4.42
C ASN A 79 -24.19 -6.37 3.55
N LYS A 80 -25.34 -6.96 3.91
CA LYS A 80 -26.62 -6.57 3.36
C LYS A 80 -27.40 -5.78 4.41
N THR A 81 -27.67 -4.52 4.12
CA THR A 81 -28.45 -3.68 5.04
C THR A 81 -29.95 -4.00 4.93
N SER A 82 -30.72 -3.54 5.91
CA SER A 82 -32.17 -3.75 5.97
C SER A 82 -32.96 -3.14 4.80
N GLN A 83 -32.33 -2.27 4.00
CA GLN A 83 -32.95 -1.61 2.84
C GLN A 83 -32.46 -2.17 1.49
N GLU A 84 -32.02 -3.39 1.47
CA GLU A 84 -31.48 -4.06 0.27
C GLU A 84 -30.20 -3.42 -0.29
N GLU A 85 -29.55 -2.54 0.45
CA GLU A 85 -28.25 -2.03 0.07
C GLU A 85 -27.17 -3.05 0.38
N LEU A 86 -26.27 -3.24 -0.56
CA LEU A 86 -25.14 -4.14 -0.44
C LEU A 86 -23.87 -3.32 -0.19
N SER A 87 -23.19 -3.61 0.91
CA SER A 87 -21.90 -3.02 1.27
C SER A 87 -20.80 -4.07 1.21
N VAL A 88 -19.72 -3.76 0.54
CA VAL A 88 -18.57 -4.66 0.37
C VAL A 88 -17.33 -3.94 0.86
N HIS A 89 -16.53 -4.64 1.67
CA HIS A 89 -15.19 -4.21 2.06
C HIS A 89 -14.17 -5.16 1.48
N ALA A 90 -13.02 -4.61 1.08
CA ALA A 90 -11.97 -5.40 0.45
C ALA A 90 -10.59 -4.80 0.76
N ASP A 91 -9.54 -5.59 0.53
CA ASP A 91 -8.17 -5.11 0.60
C ASP A 91 -7.34 -5.60 -0.60
N VAL A 92 -6.28 -4.89 -0.89
CA VAL A 92 -5.28 -5.27 -1.91
C VAL A 92 -4.08 -5.91 -1.23
N LYS A 93 -3.77 -5.48 -0.02
CA LYS A 93 -2.61 -5.87 0.74
C LYS A 93 -2.50 -7.40 0.90
N SER A 94 -3.59 -8.07 1.24
CA SER A 94 -3.57 -9.51 1.50
C SER A 94 -3.34 -10.37 0.26
N VAL A 95 -3.56 -9.84 -0.94
CA VAL A 95 -3.27 -10.55 -2.21
C VAL A 95 -1.91 -10.17 -2.80
N THR A 96 -1.18 -9.28 -2.12
CA THR A 96 0.15 -8.83 -2.53
C THR A 96 1.19 -9.48 -1.62
N GLU A 97 2.23 -10.03 -2.21
CA GLU A 97 3.32 -10.64 -1.45
C GLU A 97 4.01 -9.58 -0.57
N ASN A 98 4.22 -9.90 0.70
CA ASN A 98 4.99 -9.05 1.61
C ASN A 98 6.48 -9.29 1.42
N THR A 99 7.07 -8.65 0.42
CA THR A 99 8.49 -8.73 0.14
C THR A 99 9.34 -7.93 1.14
N SER A 100 8.73 -7.03 1.90
CA SER A 100 9.42 -6.15 2.84
C SER A 100 10.10 -6.93 3.97
N ARG A 101 9.46 -7.99 4.47
CA ARG A 101 10.03 -8.82 5.54
C ARG A 101 11.31 -9.55 5.07
N GLU A 102 11.29 -10.11 3.88
CA GLU A 102 12.46 -10.79 3.30
C GLU A 102 13.57 -9.79 2.96
N ALA A 103 13.19 -8.63 2.44
CA ALA A 103 14.15 -7.58 2.12
C ALA A 103 14.88 -7.08 3.37
N LEU A 104 14.19 -6.99 4.52
CA LEU A 104 14.78 -6.53 5.78
C LEU A 104 15.97 -7.38 6.22
N LYS A 105 15.97 -8.66 5.91
CA LYS A 105 17.09 -9.57 6.23
C LYS A 105 18.39 -9.19 5.52
N ARG A 106 18.31 -8.37 4.47
CA ARG A 106 19.47 -7.87 3.71
C ARG A 106 20.09 -6.64 4.33
N CYS A 107 19.43 -6.04 5.33
CA CYS A 107 19.92 -4.86 6.04
C CYS A 107 20.68 -5.24 7.30
N ARG A 108 21.74 -4.49 7.59
CA ARG A 108 22.52 -4.62 8.82
C ARG A 108 22.56 -3.28 9.55
N VAL A 109 22.42 -3.34 10.88
CA VAL A 109 22.58 -2.16 11.73
C VAL A 109 23.99 -1.60 11.58
N GLN A 110 24.10 -0.27 11.58
CA GLN A 110 25.33 0.51 11.39
C GLN A 110 25.93 0.43 9.99
N SER A 111 25.24 -0.17 9.05
CA SER A 111 25.65 -0.20 7.64
C SER A 111 25.02 0.96 6.88
N LYS A 112 25.75 1.40 5.83
CA LYS A 112 25.35 2.49 4.96
C LYS A 112 24.76 1.96 3.66
N TYR A 113 23.66 2.54 3.23
CA TYR A 113 22.98 2.19 1.99
C TYR A 113 22.61 3.45 1.21
N ALA A 114 22.66 3.38 -0.09
CA ALA A 114 22.03 4.39 -0.94
C ALA A 114 20.51 4.17 -0.94
N GLY A 115 19.76 5.24 -1.07
CA GLY A 115 18.30 5.15 -1.14
C GLY A 115 17.69 6.36 -1.84
N ARG A 116 16.40 6.28 -2.08
CA ARG A 116 15.61 7.36 -2.68
C ARG A 116 14.46 7.71 -1.76
N VAL A 117 14.26 9.00 -1.51
CA VAL A 117 13.15 9.49 -0.71
C VAL A 117 11.85 9.23 -1.46
N THR A 118 10.92 8.52 -0.82
CA THR A 118 9.61 8.22 -1.38
C THR A 118 8.53 9.18 -0.91
N ASP A 119 8.67 9.70 0.31
CA ASP A 119 7.74 10.67 0.88
C ASP A 119 8.35 11.39 2.06
N VAL A 120 7.79 12.57 2.38
CA VAL A 120 8.10 13.31 3.61
C VAL A 120 6.76 13.68 4.25
N HIS A 121 6.55 13.23 5.49
CA HIS A 121 5.28 13.43 6.18
C HIS A 121 5.53 13.70 7.67
N LYS A 122 5.07 14.84 8.15
CA LYS A 122 5.19 15.25 9.57
C LYS A 122 6.62 15.15 10.10
N GLY A 123 7.60 15.58 9.30
CA GLY A 123 9.01 15.56 9.68
C GLY A 123 9.69 14.19 9.57
N ILE A 124 8.97 13.15 9.19
CA ILE A 124 9.54 11.83 8.95
C ILE A 124 9.81 11.67 7.46
N VAL A 125 11.01 11.21 7.11
CA VAL A 125 11.41 10.96 5.73
C VAL A 125 11.35 9.48 5.45
N TYR A 126 10.53 9.10 4.49
CA TYR A 126 10.39 7.71 4.04
C TYR A 126 11.34 7.48 2.87
N VAL A 127 12.15 6.42 2.96
CA VAL A 127 13.21 6.12 2.00
C VAL A 127 13.06 4.67 1.53
N ARG A 128 13.30 4.45 0.25
CA ARG A 128 13.47 3.10 -0.27
C ARG A 128 14.94 2.88 -0.55
N LEU A 129 15.55 1.93 0.15
CA LEU A 129 16.97 1.62 -0.01
C LEU A 129 17.20 0.85 -1.31
N SER A 130 18.43 0.92 -1.81
CA SER A 130 18.85 0.26 -3.07
C SER A 130 18.67 -1.26 -3.03
N ASN A 131 18.68 -1.87 -1.85
CA ASN A 131 18.44 -3.30 -1.66
C ASN A 131 16.95 -3.67 -1.55
N GLY A 132 16.04 -2.72 -1.79
CA GLY A 132 14.60 -2.93 -1.74
C GLY A 132 13.95 -2.78 -0.38
N VAL A 133 14.72 -2.46 0.66
CA VAL A 133 14.21 -2.28 2.02
C VAL A 133 13.53 -0.92 2.15
N ASN A 134 12.36 -0.91 2.77
CA ASN A 134 11.69 0.32 3.15
C ASN A 134 12.28 0.84 4.46
N ALA A 135 12.59 2.11 4.52
CA ALA A 135 13.25 2.74 5.65
C ALA A 135 12.59 4.05 6.03
N VAL A 136 12.77 4.44 7.28
CA VAL A 136 12.38 5.77 7.77
C VAL A 136 13.59 6.44 8.40
N ALA A 137 13.78 7.71 8.06
CA ALA A 137 14.82 8.55 8.64
C ALA A 137 14.19 9.47 9.69
N HIS A 138 14.72 9.42 10.91
CA HIS A 138 14.33 10.32 12.00
C HIS A 138 15.22 11.55 12.11
N SER A 139 16.33 11.59 11.36
CA SER A 139 17.28 12.69 11.35
C SER A 139 17.98 12.79 10.00
N CYS A 140 18.40 13.99 9.66
CA CYS A 140 19.21 14.26 8.48
C CYS A 140 20.36 15.18 8.86
N TYR A 141 21.58 14.77 8.54
CA TYR A 141 22.79 15.53 8.84
C TYR A 141 23.22 16.46 7.68
N ASP A 142 22.55 16.34 6.53
CA ASP A 142 22.78 17.29 5.45
C ASP A 142 22.10 18.62 5.78
N ARG A 143 22.69 19.73 5.34
CA ARG A 143 22.12 21.07 5.55
C ARG A 143 20.84 21.28 4.76
N ARG A 144 20.69 20.56 3.65
CA ARG A 144 19.51 20.63 2.81
C ARG A 144 18.38 19.81 3.41
N THR A 145 17.15 20.21 3.15
CA THR A 145 15.99 19.44 3.56
C THR A 145 15.71 18.35 2.51
N PRO A 146 15.62 17.07 2.90
CA PRO A 146 15.27 16.01 1.97
C PRO A 146 13.88 16.22 1.39
N GLY A 147 13.74 16.00 0.10
CA GLY A 147 12.47 16.06 -0.61
C GLY A 147 12.19 14.77 -1.38
N LYS A 148 10.95 14.60 -1.79
CA LYS A 148 10.51 13.43 -2.57
C LYS A 148 11.38 13.24 -3.81
N LYS A 149 11.80 12.02 -4.08
CA LYS A 149 12.68 11.59 -5.17
C LYS A 149 14.16 12.00 -5.04
N ASP A 150 14.56 12.59 -3.94
CA ASP A 150 15.98 12.85 -3.68
C ASP A 150 16.73 11.53 -3.46
N ASP A 151 17.96 11.46 -3.96
CA ASP A 151 18.87 10.35 -3.70
C ASP A 151 19.70 10.67 -2.46
N VAL A 152 19.74 9.74 -1.51
CA VAL A 152 20.36 9.97 -0.20
C VAL A 152 21.26 8.81 0.21
N SER A 153 22.21 9.12 1.11
CA SER A 153 22.99 8.12 1.83
C SER A 153 22.37 7.91 3.20
N PHE A 154 22.07 6.68 3.55
CA PHE A 154 21.31 6.30 4.73
C PHE A 154 22.09 5.31 5.58
N VAL A 155 22.16 5.55 6.88
CA VAL A 155 22.76 4.63 7.86
C VAL A 155 21.66 4.02 8.71
N VAL A 156 21.60 2.69 8.75
CA VAL A 156 20.64 1.95 9.56
C VAL A 156 21.07 1.97 11.02
N THR A 157 20.21 2.45 11.91
CA THR A 157 20.45 2.45 13.36
C THR A 157 19.67 1.35 14.08
N LYS A 158 18.55 0.92 13.51
CA LYS A 158 17.68 -0.10 14.09
C LYS A 158 16.89 -0.81 12.99
N LEU A 159 16.59 -2.09 13.23
CA LEU A 159 15.66 -2.84 12.38
C LEU A 159 14.36 -3.06 13.14
N ASP A 160 13.25 -2.63 12.59
CA ASP A 160 11.91 -2.85 13.12
C ASP A 160 11.31 -4.05 12.39
N GLU A 161 11.45 -5.23 12.99
CA GLU A 161 10.98 -6.48 12.38
C GLU A 161 9.46 -6.57 12.33
N GLU A 162 8.78 -5.98 13.29
CA GLU A 162 7.32 -5.98 13.36
C GLU A 162 6.71 -5.24 12.16
N ARG A 163 7.26 -4.07 11.83
CA ARG A 163 6.82 -3.26 10.69
C ARG A 163 7.55 -3.57 9.40
N SER A 164 8.60 -4.40 9.45
CA SER A 164 9.46 -4.75 8.32
C SER A 164 10.13 -3.52 7.68
N ILE A 165 10.60 -2.59 8.51
CA ILE A 165 11.28 -1.38 8.07
C ILE A 165 12.63 -1.21 8.76
N ALA A 166 13.56 -0.54 8.08
CA ALA A 166 14.80 -0.08 8.68
C ALA A 166 14.61 1.35 9.20
N VAL A 167 15.13 1.62 10.39
CA VAL A 167 15.11 2.96 10.99
C VAL A 167 16.52 3.51 11.00
N GLY A 168 16.68 4.76 10.67
CA GLY A 168 18.03 5.32 10.66
C GLY A 168 18.09 6.81 10.37
N ILE A 169 19.21 7.21 9.78
CA ILE A 169 19.62 8.59 9.61
C ILE A 169 20.04 8.79 8.16
N ILE A 170 19.60 9.88 7.56
CA ILE A 170 20.16 10.37 6.30
C ILE A 170 21.45 11.12 6.64
N THR A 171 22.58 10.61 6.17
CA THR A 171 23.89 11.25 6.43
C THR A 171 24.19 12.31 5.40
N ARG A 172 23.70 12.16 4.17
CA ARG A 172 23.95 13.10 3.08
C ARG A 172 22.88 12.96 2.00
N ILE A 173 22.53 14.08 1.38
CA ILE A 173 21.74 14.08 0.16
C ILE A 173 22.74 14.00 -1.00
N ILE A 174 22.68 12.90 -1.77
CA ILE A 174 23.58 12.66 -2.90
C ILE A 174 23.14 13.51 -4.10
N ARG A 175 21.84 13.56 -4.37
CA ARG A 175 21.24 14.28 -5.48
C ARG A 175 19.84 14.74 -5.13
N GLN A 176 19.58 16.04 -5.30
CA GLN A 176 18.24 16.59 -5.15
C GLN A 176 17.47 16.51 -6.47
N ASN A 177 16.21 16.14 -6.37
CA ASN A 177 15.29 16.21 -7.49
C ASN A 177 14.67 17.61 -7.51
N LEU A 178 15.19 18.48 -8.37
CA LEU A 178 14.74 19.85 -8.51
C LEU A 178 13.71 20.01 -9.64
#